data_4b5b8e321d18e6c3e360a4cf1248496e
#
_entry.id   4b5b8e321d18e6c3e360a4cf1248496e
#
_cell.length_a   1.000
_cell.length_b   1.000
_cell.length_c   1.000
_cell.angle_alpha   90.00
_cell.angle_beta   90.00
_cell.angle_gamma   90.00
#
_symmetry.space_group_name_H-M   'P 1'
#
loop_
_entity.id
_entity.type
_entity.pdbx_description
1 polymer ?
#
loop_
_entity_poly.entity_id
_entity_poly.type
_entity_poly.pdbx_seq_one_letter_code
_entity_poly.pdbx_strand_id
1 'polypeptide(L)'
;MQSADESRRSDWLWLTGAILLVGLAAHGILLLTDHVIWDGWWCNVDLAKPAGPLIMGRLFSEVGRPLDLFFYQPFRLVSDRIFLAKLLGVLAWCVSALAMRVVLQRLGRLPSMVAGAVAVLAATSPVFELLGELSLWMNTACVLLFWLAWLLFVATRQSKGSVRHAIRVLTLGVFFISFNLNSQLVLFYAVAGMLFWLRQTDVSVREVANQAVAGCLRWLDFLILPVVFWIWKSWFTPTSGLYENYNQPSLNPVLLIAGYANMAYYFCYQGTVDLFASESWVAAAVVAGLLSAWFLSHMNWMKELPGDSISMRGSKLMALGGLAMLAAAAFPYIAVGQNLASSGWLARNCILCPLPIGLAVVGGLIWVNRRLLPVYPAAWLVCVAMLVVLSVGNCHRNYLALQAFGAKQQSIGNRLQDAVDTSEACVVQLRDYFQIPRTIPFYAPIVWTYIGAQGKPHPETFVFETATMIPDQETVDSNGQKQMVLPQISVTSDVLDQMITQTTMSYALESIPRQGTQVLLAIGPGEHGNAGVPIGLRYLCLKWFEPSKLAEFVRTLTAGKAVDLPPVR
;
A
#
# COMPACT_ATOMS: atom_id res chain seq x y z
N MET A 1 37.41 21.41 16.07
CA MET A 1 37.01 20.19 15.34
C MET A 1 36.03 19.33 16.14
N GLN A 2 36.23 19.08 17.45
CA GLN A 2 35.31 18.27 18.27
C GLN A 2 33.88 18.81 18.30
N SER A 3 33.66 20.11 18.45
CA SER A 3 32.30 20.71 18.53
C SER A 3 31.50 20.56 17.23
N ALA A 4 32.13 20.57 16.06
CA ALA A 4 31.45 20.40 14.78
C ALA A 4 31.04 18.95 14.52
N ASP A 5 31.78 17.97 15.03
CA ASP A 5 31.41 16.55 14.91
C ASP A 5 30.30 16.16 15.90
N GLU A 6 30.31 16.75 17.10
CA GLU A 6 29.22 16.59 18.08
C GLU A 6 27.88 17.18 17.57
N SER A 7 27.92 18.38 16.98
CA SER A 7 26.76 19.00 16.36
C SER A 7 26.19 18.12 15.23
N ARG A 8 27.02 17.64 14.31
CA ARG A 8 26.59 16.74 13.22
C ARG A 8 26.00 15.43 13.72
N ARG A 9 26.55 14.87 14.80
CA ARG A 9 26.05 13.63 15.40
C ARG A 9 24.69 13.85 16.07
N SER A 10 24.53 14.99 16.74
CA SER A 10 23.25 15.39 17.33
C SER A 10 22.17 15.53 16.24
N ASP A 11 22.44 16.27 15.16
CA ASP A 11 21.50 16.44 14.04
C ASP A 11 21.08 15.12 13.41
N TRP A 12 22.01 14.18 13.28
CA TRP A 12 21.72 12.87 12.72
C TRP A 12 20.74 12.08 13.61
N LEU A 13 20.96 12.08 14.92
CA LEU A 13 20.10 11.39 15.88
C LEU A 13 18.70 11.99 15.92
N TRP A 14 18.60 13.32 15.94
CA TRP A 14 17.32 14.03 15.99
C TRP A 14 16.47 13.77 14.75
N LEU A 15 17.03 13.90 13.56
CA LEU A 15 16.30 13.65 12.33
C LEU A 15 15.93 12.17 12.18
N THR A 16 16.75 11.25 12.67
CA THR A 16 16.43 9.83 12.72
C THR A 16 15.24 9.58 13.65
N GLY A 17 15.31 10.15 14.86
CA GLY A 17 14.21 10.08 15.83
C GLY A 17 12.91 10.67 15.28
N ALA A 18 12.98 11.81 14.60
CA ALA A 18 11.83 12.45 13.98
C ALA A 18 11.17 11.58 12.90
N ILE A 19 11.95 10.97 12.00
CA ILE A 19 11.42 10.08 10.95
C ILE A 19 10.72 8.87 11.59
N LEU A 20 11.33 8.26 12.61
CA LEU A 20 10.74 7.11 13.31
C LEU A 20 9.47 7.51 14.05
N LEU A 21 9.50 8.61 14.82
CA LEU A 21 8.36 9.08 15.60
C LEU A 21 7.18 9.43 14.70
N VAL A 22 7.43 10.17 13.63
CA VAL A 22 6.36 10.60 12.72
C VAL A 22 5.85 9.44 11.86
N GLY A 23 6.72 8.53 11.43
CA GLY A 23 6.32 7.28 10.77
C GLY A 23 5.46 6.38 11.67
N LEU A 24 5.84 6.24 12.94
CA LEU A 24 5.02 5.54 13.93
C LEU A 24 3.72 6.28 14.24
N ALA A 25 3.73 7.62 14.29
CA ALA A 25 2.51 8.40 14.45
C ALA A 25 1.54 8.20 13.27
N ALA A 26 2.05 8.10 12.04
CA ALA A 26 1.22 7.86 10.85
C ALA A 26 0.66 6.43 10.78
N HIS A 27 1.49 5.43 11.05
CA HIS A 27 1.17 4.03 10.76
C HIS A 27 1.01 3.16 12.01
N GLY A 28 1.36 3.66 13.20
CA GLY A 28 1.29 2.87 14.45
C GLY A 28 -0.11 2.42 14.82
N ILE A 29 -1.16 3.15 14.42
CA ILE A 29 -2.56 2.74 14.62
C ILE A 29 -2.85 1.38 13.95
N LEU A 30 -2.13 0.99 12.89
CA LEU A 30 -2.24 -0.33 12.27
C LEU A 30 -2.01 -1.46 13.27
N LEU A 31 -1.11 -1.26 14.24
CA LEU A 31 -0.78 -2.28 15.24
C LEU A 31 -1.94 -2.54 16.20
N LEU A 32 -2.89 -1.61 16.29
CA LEU A 32 -4.09 -1.75 17.11
C LEU A 32 -5.25 -2.41 16.35
N THR A 33 -5.18 -2.40 15.01
CA THR A 33 -6.22 -2.95 14.14
C THR A 33 -6.02 -4.45 13.90
N ASP A 34 -7.10 -5.15 13.54
CA ASP A 34 -7.09 -6.57 13.16
C ASP A 34 -7.77 -6.85 11.82
N HIS A 35 -8.08 -5.79 11.07
CA HIS A 35 -8.66 -5.96 9.75
C HIS A 35 -7.71 -6.74 8.82
N VAL A 36 -8.31 -7.54 7.96
CA VAL A 36 -7.67 -8.27 6.88
C VAL A 36 -8.48 -8.03 5.62
N ILE A 37 -7.83 -7.79 4.51
CA ILE A 37 -8.48 -7.40 3.28
C ILE A 37 -8.06 -8.36 2.17
N TRP A 38 -8.99 -8.60 1.23
CA TRP A 38 -8.74 -9.30 -0.02
C TRP A 38 -7.99 -10.63 0.18
N ASP A 39 -6.89 -10.83 -0.52
CA ASP A 39 -6.08 -12.05 -0.49
C ASP A 39 -5.42 -12.32 0.89
N GLY A 40 -5.42 -11.35 1.80
CA GLY A 40 -4.88 -11.51 3.13
C GLY A 40 -5.60 -12.59 3.94
N TRP A 41 -6.90 -12.73 3.77
CA TRP A 41 -7.68 -13.82 4.39
C TRP A 41 -7.21 -15.18 3.90
N TRP A 42 -7.08 -15.33 2.60
CA TRP A 42 -6.58 -16.56 1.99
C TRP A 42 -5.17 -16.88 2.48
N CYS A 43 -4.24 -15.91 2.43
CA CYS A 43 -2.88 -16.08 2.93
C CYS A 43 -2.87 -16.52 4.41
N ASN A 44 -3.71 -15.90 5.25
CA ASN A 44 -3.78 -16.23 6.69
C ASN A 44 -4.24 -17.67 6.92
N VAL A 45 -5.26 -18.12 6.20
CA VAL A 45 -5.79 -19.49 6.30
C VAL A 45 -4.80 -20.52 5.81
N ASP A 46 -4.21 -20.30 4.63
CA ASP A 46 -3.30 -21.28 4.04
C ASP A 46 -1.97 -21.36 4.77
N LEU A 47 -1.46 -20.26 5.30
CA LEU A 47 -0.26 -20.30 6.17
C LEU A 47 -0.49 -21.11 7.46
N ALA A 48 -1.75 -21.26 7.90
CA ALA A 48 -2.11 -22.07 9.06
C ALA A 48 -2.14 -23.58 8.76
N LYS A 49 -2.37 -23.97 7.51
CA LYS A 49 -2.50 -25.37 7.11
C LYS A 49 -1.14 -26.03 6.88
N PRO A 50 -0.98 -27.35 7.18
CA PRO A 50 0.26 -28.08 6.87
C PRO A 50 0.63 -28.03 5.38
N ALA A 51 -0.36 -28.16 4.48
CA ALA A 51 -0.18 -28.09 3.03
C ALA A 51 -0.06 -26.67 2.47
N GLY A 52 -0.26 -25.63 3.29
CA GLY A 52 -0.27 -24.23 2.86
C GLY A 52 0.94 -23.79 2.05
N PRO A 53 2.18 -24.13 2.47
CA PRO A 53 3.36 -23.76 1.66
C PRO A 53 3.37 -24.35 0.26
N LEU A 54 2.83 -25.55 0.08
CA LEU A 54 2.73 -26.17 -1.24
C LEU A 54 1.73 -25.42 -2.12
N ILE A 55 0.57 -25.07 -1.56
CA ILE A 55 -0.48 -24.31 -2.25
C ILE A 55 0.05 -22.92 -2.63
N MET A 56 0.63 -22.20 -1.66
CA MET A 56 1.18 -20.85 -1.89
C MET A 56 2.37 -20.90 -2.87
N GLY A 57 3.24 -21.92 -2.76
CA GLY A 57 4.38 -22.09 -3.65
C GLY A 57 3.95 -22.32 -5.10
N ARG A 58 2.88 -23.10 -5.31
CA ARG A 58 2.28 -23.28 -6.64
C ARG A 58 1.74 -21.96 -7.18
N LEU A 59 0.92 -21.23 -6.39
CA LEU A 59 0.38 -19.95 -6.79
C LEU A 59 1.49 -18.95 -7.16
N PHE A 60 2.50 -18.79 -6.29
CA PHE A 60 3.60 -17.86 -6.56
C PHE A 60 4.41 -18.27 -7.80
N SER A 61 4.52 -19.56 -8.08
CA SER A 61 5.14 -20.05 -9.30
C SER A 61 4.32 -19.68 -10.53
N GLU A 62 2.99 -19.82 -10.49
CA GLU A 62 2.07 -19.44 -11.57
C GLU A 62 2.10 -17.93 -11.84
N VAL A 63 2.21 -17.10 -10.79
CA VAL A 63 2.40 -15.64 -10.89
C VAL A 63 3.80 -15.26 -11.43
N GLY A 64 4.71 -16.24 -11.55
CA GLY A 64 6.11 -16.01 -11.94
C GLY A 64 6.94 -15.33 -10.83
N ARG A 65 6.65 -15.64 -9.56
CA ARG A 65 7.29 -15.04 -8.38
C ARG A 65 7.62 -16.08 -7.30
N PRO A 66 8.32 -17.17 -7.61
CA PRO A 66 8.54 -18.28 -6.68
C PRO A 66 9.30 -17.87 -5.41
N LEU A 67 10.09 -16.80 -5.46
CA LEU A 67 10.81 -16.27 -4.30
C LEU A 67 9.87 -15.68 -3.24
N ASP A 68 8.62 -15.35 -3.59
CA ASP A 68 7.65 -14.79 -2.62
C ASP A 68 7.44 -15.73 -1.43
N LEU A 69 7.48 -17.04 -1.65
CA LEU A 69 7.30 -18.02 -0.59
C LEU A 69 8.28 -17.81 0.58
N PHE A 70 9.53 -17.39 0.30
CA PHE A 70 10.52 -17.14 1.36
C PHE A 70 10.11 -16.00 2.29
N PHE A 71 9.44 -14.97 1.76
CA PHE A 71 8.97 -13.85 2.55
C PHE A 71 7.84 -14.22 3.51
N TYR A 72 7.12 -15.32 3.23
CA TYR A 72 6.01 -15.79 4.07
C TYR A 72 6.42 -16.84 5.12
N GLN A 73 7.62 -17.40 5.06
CA GLN A 73 8.05 -18.40 6.04
C GLN A 73 7.98 -17.93 7.51
N PRO A 74 8.36 -16.69 7.88
CA PRO A 74 8.27 -16.22 9.25
C PRO A 74 6.86 -16.29 9.84
N PHE A 75 5.83 -16.08 9.01
CA PHE A 75 4.44 -16.07 9.46
C PHE A 75 3.91 -17.44 9.88
N ARG A 76 4.53 -18.51 9.44
CA ARG A 76 4.16 -19.88 9.83
C ARG A 76 4.52 -20.20 11.28
N LEU A 77 5.49 -19.48 11.83
CA LEU A 77 6.03 -19.69 13.16
C LEU A 77 5.25 -18.94 14.24
N VAL A 78 4.30 -18.09 13.84
CA VAL A 78 3.58 -17.18 14.73
C VAL A 78 2.08 -17.42 14.62
N SER A 79 1.39 -17.41 15.78
CA SER A 79 -0.07 -17.55 15.84
C SER A 79 -0.79 -16.31 15.28
N ASP A 80 -0.35 -15.11 15.68
CA ASP A 80 -0.91 -13.85 15.20
C ASP A 80 -0.13 -13.31 13.98
N ARG A 81 -0.42 -13.87 12.83
CA ARG A 81 0.22 -13.52 11.55
C ARG A 81 -0.16 -12.12 11.09
N ILE A 82 -1.38 -11.70 11.39
CA ILE A 82 -1.91 -10.39 10.99
C ILE A 82 -1.17 -9.29 11.73
N PHE A 83 -1.03 -9.41 13.04
CA PHE A 83 -0.24 -8.47 13.83
C PHE A 83 1.23 -8.44 13.38
N LEU A 84 1.84 -9.62 13.15
CA LEU A 84 3.22 -9.68 12.66
C LEU A 84 3.39 -8.98 11.30
N ALA A 85 2.45 -9.16 10.36
CA ALA A 85 2.51 -8.49 9.06
C ALA A 85 2.45 -6.95 9.20
N LYS A 86 1.56 -6.45 10.06
CA LYS A 86 1.45 -5.03 10.37
C LYS A 86 2.71 -4.48 11.04
N LEU A 87 3.24 -5.18 12.03
CA LEU A 87 4.47 -4.79 12.71
C LEU A 87 5.66 -4.72 11.74
N LEU A 88 5.88 -5.79 10.98
CA LEU A 88 6.96 -5.84 9.99
C LEU A 88 6.75 -4.80 8.88
N GLY A 89 5.51 -4.57 8.45
CA GLY A 89 5.17 -3.54 7.46
C GLY A 89 5.56 -2.14 7.95
N VAL A 90 5.14 -1.76 9.14
CA VAL A 90 5.46 -0.45 9.74
C VAL A 90 6.97 -0.29 9.93
N LEU A 91 7.65 -1.30 10.49
CA LEU A 91 9.10 -1.27 10.68
C LEU A 91 9.84 -1.16 9.34
N ALA A 92 9.49 -2.00 8.36
CA ALA A 92 10.11 -1.98 7.04
C ALA A 92 9.96 -0.61 6.35
N TRP A 93 8.80 0.01 6.50
CA TRP A 93 8.51 1.32 5.94
C TRP A 93 9.35 2.43 6.58
N CYS A 94 9.40 2.47 7.91
CA CYS A 94 10.24 3.42 8.66
C CYS A 94 11.74 3.25 8.35
N VAL A 95 12.23 2.00 8.30
CA VAL A 95 13.63 1.72 7.94
C VAL A 95 13.92 2.12 6.49
N SER A 96 12.97 1.89 5.57
CA SER A 96 13.11 2.35 4.19
C SER A 96 13.23 3.86 4.09
N ALA A 97 12.43 4.62 4.84
CA ALA A 97 12.51 6.09 4.88
C ALA A 97 13.86 6.58 5.45
N LEU A 98 14.38 5.94 6.49
CA LEU A 98 15.72 6.23 7.01
C LEU A 98 16.80 5.94 5.98
N ALA A 99 16.69 4.82 5.28
CA ALA A 99 17.63 4.46 4.21
C ALA A 99 17.57 5.48 3.05
N MET A 100 16.37 5.88 2.63
CA MET A 100 16.18 6.95 1.63
C MET A 100 16.90 8.23 2.03
N ARG A 101 16.74 8.68 3.28
CA ARG A 101 17.44 9.87 3.78
C ARG A 101 18.96 9.75 3.60
N VAL A 102 19.54 8.65 4.08
CA VAL A 102 21.00 8.44 4.01
C VAL A 102 21.47 8.40 2.55
N VAL A 103 20.75 7.73 1.67
CA VAL A 103 21.03 7.64 0.23
C VAL A 103 20.99 9.02 -0.41
N LEU A 104 19.94 9.81 -0.15
CA LEU A 104 19.82 11.18 -0.67
C LEU A 104 20.96 12.08 -0.19
N GLN A 105 21.37 11.98 1.06
CA GLN A 105 22.50 12.74 1.60
C GLN A 105 23.84 12.30 0.99
N ARG A 106 24.11 10.99 0.98
CA ARG A 106 25.45 10.47 0.62
C ARG A 106 25.67 10.38 -0.89
N LEU A 107 24.64 10.00 -1.64
CA LEU A 107 24.71 9.85 -3.09
C LEU A 107 24.16 11.08 -3.83
N GLY A 108 23.04 11.63 -3.39
CA GLY A 108 22.44 12.84 -3.98
C GLY A 108 23.08 14.15 -3.52
N ARG A 109 23.89 14.13 -2.45
CA ARG A 109 24.50 15.32 -1.84
C ARG A 109 23.48 16.37 -1.36
N LEU A 110 22.25 15.91 -1.04
CA LEU A 110 21.26 16.82 -0.48
C LEU A 110 21.63 17.24 0.95
N PRO A 111 21.37 18.50 1.34
CA PRO A 111 21.47 18.93 2.73
C PRO A 111 20.64 18.04 3.66
N SER A 112 21.10 17.86 4.89
CA SER A 112 20.51 16.94 5.88
C SER A 112 19.02 17.22 6.09
N MET A 113 18.63 18.49 6.23
CA MET A 113 17.23 18.92 6.42
C MET A 113 16.35 18.59 5.22
N VAL A 114 16.84 18.83 4.02
CA VAL A 114 16.08 18.57 2.79
C VAL A 114 15.88 17.07 2.59
N ALA A 115 16.93 16.27 2.76
CA ALA A 115 16.84 14.82 2.70
C ALA A 115 15.94 14.27 3.82
N GLY A 116 15.99 14.88 5.02
CA GLY A 116 15.09 14.58 6.14
C GLY A 116 13.63 14.89 5.82
N ALA A 117 13.35 16.07 5.28
CA ALA A 117 11.99 16.47 4.89
C ALA A 117 11.38 15.54 3.82
N VAL A 118 12.17 15.17 2.81
CA VAL A 118 11.75 14.18 1.80
C VAL A 118 11.44 12.83 2.44
N ALA A 119 12.30 12.35 3.34
CA ALA A 119 12.13 11.07 4.02
C ALA A 119 10.91 11.06 4.96
N VAL A 120 10.65 12.17 5.67
CA VAL A 120 9.48 12.32 6.53
C VAL A 120 8.18 12.30 5.71
N LEU A 121 8.12 13.05 4.60
CA LEU A 121 6.96 13.00 3.70
C LEU A 121 6.76 11.61 3.09
N ALA A 122 7.84 10.92 2.72
CA ALA A 122 7.74 9.54 2.23
C ALA A 122 7.25 8.58 3.34
N ALA A 123 7.74 8.75 4.57
CA ALA A 123 7.36 7.92 5.71
C ALA A 123 5.88 8.09 6.10
N THR A 124 5.32 9.29 5.92
CA THR A 124 3.92 9.61 6.28
C THR A 124 2.97 9.58 5.10
N SER A 125 3.43 9.14 3.93
CA SER A 125 2.63 9.18 2.71
C SER A 125 1.38 8.32 2.82
N PRO A 126 0.17 8.88 2.62
CA PRO A 126 -1.07 8.12 2.69
C PRO A 126 -1.40 7.36 1.40
N VAL A 127 -0.57 7.47 0.36
CA VAL A 127 -0.86 6.86 -0.96
C VAL A 127 -0.66 5.35 -1.00
N PHE A 128 -0.10 4.75 0.06
CA PHE A 128 0.01 3.31 0.23
C PHE A 128 -0.68 2.87 1.53
N GLU A 129 -2.01 2.93 1.55
CA GLU A 129 -2.82 2.59 2.71
C GLU A 129 -2.87 1.08 3.05
N LEU A 130 -2.42 0.22 2.13
CA LEU A 130 -2.37 -1.23 2.32
C LEU A 130 -1.07 -1.71 3.00
N LEU A 131 -0.34 -0.80 3.61
CA LEU A 131 0.81 -1.14 4.45
C LEU A 131 0.37 -2.07 5.59
N GLY A 132 1.05 -3.19 5.75
CA GLY A 132 0.72 -4.19 6.78
C GLY A 132 -0.34 -5.20 6.35
N GLU A 133 -0.87 -5.13 5.11
CA GLU A 133 -1.69 -6.19 4.56
C GLU A 133 -0.85 -7.44 4.30
N LEU A 134 -1.29 -8.59 4.86
CA LEU A 134 -0.50 -9.83 4.83
C LEU A 134 -0.17 -10.28 3.41
N SER A 135 -1.12 -10.21 2.48
CA SER A 135 -0.90 -10.61 1.08
C SER A 135 0.09 -9.71 0.32
N LEU A 136 0.32 -8.49 0.81
CA LEU A 136 1.22 -7.52 0.21
C LEU A 136 2.55 -7.37 0.97
N TRP A 137 2.77 -8.16 2.02
CA TRP A 137 4.00 -8.11 2.81
C TRP A 137 5.25 -8.22 1.95
N MET A 138 5.28 -9.13 0.99
CA MET A 138 6.42 -9.30 0.10
C MET A 138 6.77 -8.04 -0.70
N ASN A 139 5.76 -7.24 -1.10
CA ASN A 139 6.00 -5.97 -1.81
C ASN A 139 6.73 -4.98 -0.89
N THR A 140 6.28 -4.87 0.36
CA THR A 140 6.92 -4.02 1.37
C THR A 140 8.34 -4.49 1.70
N ALA A 141 8.53 -5.82 1.81
CA ALA A 141 9.86 -6.41 2.01
C ALA A 141 10.80 -6.12 0.83
N CYS A 142 10.32 -6.22 -0.42
CA CYS A 142 11.11 -5.87 -1.60
C CYS A 142 11.50 -4.38 -1.61
N VAL A 143 10.61 -3.47 -1.17
CA VAL A 143 10.95 -2.04 -1.03
C VAL A 143 12.02 -1.81 0.04
N LEU A 144 11.91 -2.49 1.17
CA LEU A 144 12.95 -2.45 2.21
C LEU A 144 14.31 -2.93 1.65
N LEU A 145 14.33 -4.10 1.02
CA LEU A 145 15.56 -4.65 0.42
C LEU A 145 16.15 -3.72 -0.64
N PHE A 146 15.33 -3.08 -1.45
CA PHE A 146 15.75 -2.10 -2.45
C PHE A 146 16.51 -0.94 -1.80
N TRP A 147 15.98 -0.36 -0.72
CA TRP A 147 16.64 0.74 -0.02
C TRP A 147 17.85 0.31 0.78
N LEU A 148 17.85 -0.90 1.36
CA LEU A 148 19.04 -1.49 1.98
C LEU A 148 20.15 -1.75 0.95
N ALA A 149 19.80 -2.18 -0.27
CA ALA A 149 20.76 -2.34 -1.35
C ALA A 149 21.42 -1.00 -1.74
N TRP A 150 20.64 0.09 -1.79
CA TRP A 150 21.21 1.44 -1.98
C TRP A 150 22.14 1.87 -0.83
N LEU A 151 21.83 1.51 0.44
CA LEU A 151 22.75 1.75 1.56
C LEU A 151 24.04 0.94 1.43
N LEU A 152 23.94 -0.33 1.05
CA LEU A 152 25.10 -1.18 0.77
C LEU A 152 25.93 -0.62 -0.41
N PHE A 153 25.27 -0.03 -1.40
CA PHE A 153 25.96 0.67 -2.49
C PHE A 153 26.75 1.89 -1.97
N VAL A 154 26.20 2.67 -1.02
CA VAL A 154 26.94 3.74 -0.33
C VAL A 154 28.16 3.16 0.36
N ALA A 155 28.02 2.05 1.10
CA ALA A 155 29.12 1.37 1.79
C ALA A 155 30.17 0.84 0.79
N THR A 156 29.74 0.27 -0.35
CA THR A 156 30.65 -0.16 -1.44
C THR A 156 31.54 0.97 -1.95
N ARG A 157 31.01 2.19 -2.03
CA ARG A 157 31.79 3.36 -2.49
C ARG A 157 32.80 3.85 -1.46
N GLN A 158 32.56 3.62 -0.18
CA GLN A 158 33.41 4.06 0.93
C GLN A 158 34.46 3.02 1.28
N SER A 159 34.24 1.76 0.97
CA SER A 159 35.15 0.64 1.29
C SER A 159 36.28 0.48 0.27
N LYS A 160 37.35 -0.21 0.68
CA LYS A 160 38.55 -0.50 -0.15
C LYS A 160 38.87 -2.00 -0.13
N GLY A 161 39.69 -2.43 -1.08
CA GLY A 161 40.20 -3.81 -1.15
C GLY A 161 39.11 -4.90 -1.23
N SER A 162 39.38 -6.04 -0.59
CA SER A 162 38.49 -7.22 -0.58
C SER A 162 37.12 -6.94 0.04
N VAL A 163 37.08 -6.10 1.10
CA VAL A 163 35.83 -5.70 1.74
C VAL A 163 34.87 -5.00 0.75
N ARG A 164 35.40 -4.15 -0.12
CA ARG A 164 34.63 -3.51 -1.17
C ARG A 164 33.99 -4.54 -2.12
N HIS A 165 34.77 -5.56 -2.54
CA HIS A 165 34.26 -6.59 -3.43
C HIS A 165 33.16 -7.42 -2.77
N ALA A 166 33.36 -7.82 -1.50
CA ALA A 166 32.34 -8.55 -0.74
C ALA A 166 31.03 -7.77 -0.59
N ILE A 167 31.11 -6.47 -0.18
CA ILE A 167 29.93 -5.63 -0.08
C ILE A 167 29.28 -5.41 -1.46
N ARG A 168 30.09 -5.29 -2.54
CA ARG A 168 29.57 -5.14 -3.90
C ARG A 168 28.73 -6.35 -4.33
N VAL A 169 29.24 -7.57 -4.12
CA VAL A 169 28.51 -8.81 -4.42
C VAL A 169 27.22 -8.89 -3.59
N LEU A 170 27.31 -8.61 -2.29
CA LEU A 170 26.14 -8.58 -1.43
C LEU A 170 25.10 -7.55 -1.93
N THR A 171 25.54 -6.36 -2.33
CA THR A 171 24.66 -5.30 -2.87
C THR A 171 23.92 -5.78 -4.12
N LEU A 172 24.64 -6.41 -5.06
CA LEU A 172 24.05 -6.97 -6.27
C LEU A 172 23.01 -8.05 -5.93
N GLY A 173 23.32 -8.95 -4.97
CA GLY A 173 22.40 -9.99 -4.52
C GLY A 173 21.13 -9.42 -3.88
N VAL A 174 21.27 -8.40 -3.02
CA VAL A 174 20.10 -7.77 -2.37
C VAL A 174 19.25 -7.02 -3.38
N PHE A 175 19.83 -6.31 -4.36
CA PHE A 175 19.07 -5.73 -5.46
C PHE A 175 18.33 -6.78 -6.27
N PHE A 176 19.02 -7.89 -6.63
CA PHE A 176 18.42 -8.98 -7.41
C PHE A 176 17.17 -9.52 -6.70
N ILE A 177 17.23 -9.78 -5.40
CA ILE A 177 16.07 -10.25 -4.63
C ILE A 177 14.97 -9.17 -4.58
N SER A 178 15.34 -7.90 -4.41
CA SER A 178 14.36 -6.80 -4.37
C SER A 178 13.56 -6.67 -5.67
N PHE A 179 14.18 -6.96 -6.81
CA PHE A 179 13.54 -6.90 -8.14
C PHE A 179 12.43 -7.93 -8.34
N ASN A 180 12.22 -8.83 -7.38
CA ASN A 180 11.03 -9.67 -7.35
C ASN A 180 9.72 -8.83 -7.38
N LEU A 181 9.75 -7.60 -6.89
CA LEU A 181 8.78 -6.55 -7.22
C LEU A 181 9.21 -5.89 -8.54
N ASN A 182 8.72 -6.41 -9.68
CA ASN A 182 9.18 -6.04 -11.03
C ASN A 182 9.18 -4.53 -11.34
N SER A 183 8.25 -3.78 -10.74
CA SER A 183 8.17 -2.33 -10.93
C SER A 183 9.43 -1.60 -10.42
N GLN A 184 10.22 -2.21 -9.55
CA GLN A 184 11.50 -1.67 -9.10
C GLN A 184 12.59 -1.67 -10.17
N LEU A 185 12.46 -2.47 -11.23
CA LEU A 185 13.41 -2.45 -12.36
C LEU A 185 13.48 -1.06 -13.00
N VAL A 186 12.32 -0.45 -13.23
CA VAL A 186 12.23 0.91 -13.79
C VAL A 186 12.63 1.95 -12.74
N LEU A 187 12.16 1.79 -11.50
CA LEU A 187 12.49 2.70 -10.41
C LEU A 187 14.00 2.74 -10.14
N PHE A 188 14.72 1.63 -10.29
CA PHE A 188 16.18 1.58 -10.12
C PHE A 188 16.89 2.60 -11.02
N TYR A 189 16.56 2.65 -12.31
CA TYR A 189 17.13 3.60 -13.24
C TYR A 189 16.69 5.04 -12.93
N ALA A 190 15.44 5.23 -12.53
CA ALA A 190 14.95 6.54 -12.14
C ALA A 190 15.68 7.09 -10.90
N VAL A 191 15.90 6.26 -9.87
CA VAL A 191 16.68 6.63 -8.68
C VAL A 191 18.15 6.89 -9.04
N ALA A 192 18.79 6.02 -9.83
CA ALA A 192 20.18 6.20 -10.26
C ALA A 192 20.35 7.51 -11.04
N GLY A 193 19.47 7.77 -11.99
CA GLY A 193 19.46 9.00 -12.80
C GLY A 193 19.23 10.23 -11.94
N MET A 194 18.25 10.19 -11.00
CA MET A 194 17.98 11.30 -10.09
C MET A 194 19.17 11.60 -9.16
N LEU A 195 19.77 10.58 -8.56
CA LEU A 195 20.96 10.73 -7.70
C LEU A 195 22.16 11.29 -8.47
N PHE A 196 22.32 10.88 -9.72
CA PHE A 196 23.34 11.45 -10.61
C PHE A 196 23.02 12.91 -10.92
N TRP A 197 21.78 13.23 -11.27
CA TRP A 197 21.32 14.56 -11.63
C TRP A 197 21.45 15.58 -10.49
N LEU A 198 21.07 15.22 -9.28
CA LEU A 198 21.20 16.07 -8.09
C LEU A 198 22.63 16.53 -7.81
N ARG A 199 23.63 15.80 -8.31
CA ARG A 199 25.07 16.13 -8.13
C ARG A 199 25.58 17.12 -9.16
N GLN A 200 24.82 17.38 -10.22
CA GLN A 200 25.31 18.13 -11.41
C GLN A 200 24.76 19.56 -11.51
N THR A 201 24.34 20.13 -10.38
CA THR A 201 23.67 21.46 -10.38
C THR A 201 24.50 22.60 -10.97
N ASP A 202 25.82 22.51 -10.90
CA ASP A 202 26.74 23.58 -11.27
C ASP A 202 27.80 23.17 -12.30
N VAL A 203 27.57 22.09 -13.04
CA VAL A 203 28.52 21.48 -13.97
C VAL A 203 28.10 21.75 -15.42
N SER A 204 29.06 21.89 -16.34
CA SER A 204 28.78 22.06 -17.77
C SER A 204 28.22 20.79 -18.41
N VAL A 205 27.41 20.92 -19.47
CA VAL A 205 26.79 19.77 -20.17
C VAL A 205 27.84 18.73 -20.62
N ARG A 206 29.00 19.19 -21.10
CA ARG A 206 30.08 18.31 -21.56
C ARG A 206 30.68 17.50 -20.39
N GLU A 207 30.87 18.14 -19.24
CA GLU A 207 31.35 17.46 -18.03
C GLU A 207 30.34 16.48 -17.48
N VAL A 208 29.02 16.84 -17.53
CA VAL A 208 27.92 15.93 -17.17
C VAL A 208 27.98 14.67 -18.04
N ALA A 209 28.12 14.83 -19.36
CA ALA A 209 28.21 13.70 -20.30
C ALA A 209 29.44 12.80 -19.99
N ASN A 210 30.62 13.41 -19.78
CA ASN A 210 31.83 12.65 -19.45
C ASN A 210 31.71 11.90 -18.13
N GLN A 211 31.12 12.52 -17.10
CA GLN A 211 30.89 11.90 -15.80
C GLN A 211 29.84 10.78 -15.91
N ALA A 212 28.82 10.93 -16.75
CA ALA A 212 27.82 9.90 -17.02
C ALA A 212 28.46 8.66 -17.64
N VAL A 213 29.26 8.83 -18.71
CA VAL A 213 29.97 7.73 -19.37
C VAL A 213 30.93 7.02 -18.40
N ALA A 214 31.77 7.77 -17.70
CA ALA A 214 32.67 7.19 -16.71
C ALA A 214 31.95 6.48 -15.57
N GLY A 215 30.81 7.01 -15.13
CA GLY A 215 29.94 6.41 -14.13
C GLY A 215 29.32 5.10 -14.64
N CYS A 216 28.80 5.10 -15.86
CA CYS A 216 28.22 3.91 -16.49
C CYS A 216 29.25 2.78 -16.62
N LEU A 217 30.45 3.07 -17.10
CA LEU A 217 31.52 2.07 -17.22
C LEU A 217 31.95 1.51 -15.86
N ARG A 218 32.07 2.37 -14.85
CA ARG A 218 32.49 1.95 -13.51
C ARG A 218 31.48 1.07 -12.78
N TRP A 219 30.18 1.28 -13.03
CA TRP A 219 29.06 0.66 -12.32
C TRP A 219 28.18 -0.16 -13.28
N LEU A 220 28.78 -0.65 -14.36
CA LEU A 220 28.08 -1.37 -15.44
C LEU A 220 27.35 -2.60 -14.93
N ASP A 221 27.92 -3.35 -13.98
CA ASP A 221 27.31 -4.51 -13.34
C ASP A 221 25.99 -4.18 -12.62
N PHE A 222 25.93 -3.02 -11.96
CA PHE A 222 24.68 -2.55 -11.35
C PHE A 222 23.65 -2.13 -12.40
N LEU A 223 24.09 -1.45 -13.45
CA LEU A 223 23.19 -0.98 -14.52
C LEU A 223 22.65 -2.12 -15.38
N ILE A 224 23.41 -3.19 -15.55
CA ILE A 224 22.94 -4.39 -16.29
C ILE A 224 22.06 -5.27 -15.42
N LEU A 225 22.18 -5.22 -14.09
CA LEU A 225 21.48 -6.13 -13.17
C LEU A 225 19.96 -6.19 -13.35
N PRO A 226 19.22 -5.06 -13.53
CA PRO A 226 17.78 -5.13 -13.80
C PRO A 226 17.45 -5.88 -15.10
N VAL A 227 18.30 -5.74 -16.16
CA VAL A 227 18.13 -6.44 -17.43
C VAL A 227 18.40 -7.94 -17.23
N VAL A 228 19.44 -8.29 -16.49
CA VAL A 228 19.77 -9.69 -16.15
C VAL A 228 18.62 -10.33 -15.37
N PHE A 229 18.08 -9.62 -14.38
CA PHE A 229 16.92 -10.10 -13.62
C PHE A 229 15.70 -10.32 -14.54
N TRP A 230 15.41 -9.35 -15.42
CA TRP A 230 14.28 -9.45 -16.35
C TRP A 230 14.41 -10.65 -17.31
N ILE A 231 15.61 -10.88 -17.87
CA ILE A 231 15.92 -12.04 -18.73
C ILE A 231 15.76 -13.33 -17.91
N TRP A 232 16.38 -13.40 -16.73
CA TRP A 232 16.27 -14.56 -15.83
C TRP A 232 14.80 -14.89 -15.53
N LYS A 233 14.02 -13.88 -15.17
CA LYS A 233 12.61 -14.04 -14.88
C LYS A 233 11.82 -14.55 -16.09
N SER A 234 12.03 -13.96 -17.26
CA SER A 234 11.32 -14.34 -18.48
C SER A 234 11.59 -15.78 -18.91
N TRP A 235 12.78 -16.30 -18.62
CA TRP A 235 13.17 -17.66 -19.04
C TRP A 235 12.88 -18.72 -17.98
N PHE A 236 13.10 -18.43 -16.70
CA PHE A 236 13.05 -19.43 -15.64
C PHE A 236 11.78 -19.39 -14.80
N THR A 237 11.08 -18.25 -14.76
CA THR A 237 9.86 -18.08 -13.97
C THR A 237 8.78 -17.34 -14.77
N PRO A 238 8.41 -17.82 -15.99
CA PRO A 238 7.33 -17.22 -16.74
C PRO A 238 6.01 -17.38 -15.97
N THR A 239 5.08 -16.47 -16.21
CA THR A 239 3.70 -16.62 -15.72
C THR A 239 3.01 -17.77 -16.43
N SER A 240 2.16 -18.52 -15.73
CA SER A 240 1.45 -19.67 -16.26
C SER A 240 0.04 -19.78 -15.66
N GLY A 241 -0.76 -20.69 -16.20
CA GLY A 241 -2.11 -20.93 -15.72
C GLY A 241 -2.99 -19.69 -15.80
N LEU A 242 -3.63 -19.32 -14.70
CA LEU A 242 -4.51 -18.14 -14.62
C LEU A 242 -3.78 -16.82 -14.90
N TYR A 243 -2.48 -16.77 -14.74
CA TYR A 243 -1.67 -15.57 -14.86
C TYR A 243 -0.92 -15.46 -16.19
N GLU A 244 -1.10 -16.41 -17.12
CA GLU A 244 -0.38 -16.46 -18.39
C GLU A 244 -0.52 -15.16 -19.20
N ASN A 245 -1.73 -14.59 -19.21
CA ASN A 245 -2.02 -13.33 -19.91
C ASN A 245 -2.17 -12.14 -18.96
N TYR A 246 -1.90 -12.31 -17.67
CA TYR A 246 -2.06 -11.26 -16.68
C TYR A 246 -0.87 -10.31 -16.71
N ASN A 247 -1.14 -9.01 -16.66
CA ASN A 247 -0.13 -7.95 -16.63
C ASN A 247 0.80 -7.94 -17.86
N GLN A 248 0.29 -8.26 -19.05
CA GLN A 248 1.06 -8.11 -20.28
C GLN A 248 1.28 -6.63 -20.62
N PRO A 249 2.53 -6.19 -20.85
CA PRO A 249 2.81 -4.79 -21.18
C PRO A 249 2.16 -4.38 -22.50
N SER A 250 1.45 -3.27 -22.48
CA SER A 250 0.93 -2.61 -23.67
C SER A 250 1.54 -1.20 -23.79
N LEU A 251 2.21 -0.94 -24.88
CA LEU A 251 2.76 0.38 -25.21
C LEU A 251 1.79 1.22 -26.04
N ASN A 252 0.48 0.93 -25.99
CA ASN A 252 -0.54 1.75 -26.66
C ASN A 252 -0.53 3.18 -26.09
N PRO A 253 -0.22 4.20 -26.91
CA PRO A 253 -0.09 5.58 -26.42
C PRO A 253 -1.37 6.12 -25.78
N VAL A 254 -2.54 5.72 -26.27
CA VAL A 254 -3.83 6.16 -25.73
C VAL A 254 -4.02 5.64 -24.30
N LEU A 255 -3.73 4.36 -24.05
CA LEU A 255 -3.80 3.76 -22.72
C LEU A 255 -2.77 4.37 -21.76
N LEU A 256 -1.57 4.66 -22.23
CA LEU A 256 -0.55 5.32 -21.43
C LEU A 256 -0.97 6.74 -21.03
N ILE A 257 -1.46 7.55 -21.99
CA ILE A 257 -1.93 8.91 -21.71
C ILE A 257 -3.11 8.87 -20.73
N ALA A 258 -4.09 7.99 -20.95
CA ALA A 258 -5.24 7.84 -20.08
C ALA A 258 -4.82 7.40 -18.65
N GLY A 259 -3.86 6.47 -18.52
CA GLY A 259 -3.33 6.03 -17.24
C GLY A 259 -2.63 7.15 -16.47
N TYR A 260 -1.80 7.97 -17.16
CA TYR A 260 -1.16 9.14 -16.54
C TYR A 260 -2.16 10.24 -16.18
N ALA A 261 -3.17 10.49 -17.01
CA ALA A 261 -4.24 11.45 -16.71
C ALA A 261 -5.03 11.00 -15.47
N ASN A 262 -5.34 9.71 -15.38
CA ASN A 262 -6.00 9.11 -14.21
C ASN A 262 -5.15 9.22 -12.94
N MET A 263 -3.85 8.93 -13.04
CA MET A 263 -2.90 9.13 -11.93
C MET A 263 -2.87 10.61 -11.48
N ALA A 264 -2.81 11.55 -12.43
CA ALA A 264 -2.84 12.98 -12.09
C ALA A 264 -4.14 13.39 -11.39
N TYR A 265 -5.28 12.88 -11.84
CA TYR A 265 -6.57 13.08 -11.17
C TYR A 265 -6.54 12.57 -9.72
N TYR A 266 -6.10 11.33 -9.50
CA TYR A 266 -6.09 10.76 -8.15
C TYR A 266 -5.08 11.43 -7.21
N PHE A 267 -3.90 11.81 -7.68
CA PHE A 267 -2.90 12.42 -6.80
C PHE A 267 -3.10 13.93 -6.62
N CYS A 268 -3.43 14.67 -7.69
CA CYS A 268 -3.55 16.12 -7.59
C CYS A 268 -4.94 16.57 -7.10
N TYR A 269 -6.01 15.93 -7.56
CA TYR A 269 -7.38 16.31 -7.17
C TYR A 269 -7.87 15.48 -5.99
N GLN A 270 -8.07 14.19 -6.17
CA GLN A 270 -8.65 13.34 -5.12
C GLN A 270 -7.78 13.29 -3.86
N GLY A 271 -6.45 13.14 -4.02
CA GLY A 271 -5.51 13.14 -2.90
C GLY A 271 -5.51 14.45 -2.13
N THR A 272 -5.66 15.59 -2.83
CA THR A 272 -5.80 16.90 -2.17
C THR A 272 -7.12 17.00 -1.41
N VAL A 273 -8.24 16.62 -2.03
CA VAL A 273 -9.55 16.57 -1.35
C VAL A 273 -9.47 15.69 -0.10
N ASP A 274 -8.82 14.54 -0.22
CA ASP A 274 -8.65 13.60 0.87
C ASP A 274 -7.81 14.13 2.02
N LEU A 275 -6.76 14.89 1.73
CA LEU A 275 -5.93 15.53 2.77
C LEU A 275 -6.72 16.56 3.59
N PHE A 276 -7.69 17.24 2.98
CA PHE A 276 -8.51 18.26 3.63
C PHE A 276 -9.87 17.75 4.12
N ALA A 277 -10.12 16.44 4.09
CA ALA A 277 -11.36 15.87 4.59
C ALA A 277 -11.51 16.07 6.12
N SER A 278 -12.73 16.37 6.56
CA SER A 278 -13.03 16.77 7.95
C SER A 278 -12.62 15.73 8.99
N GLU A 279 -12.77 14.44 8.69
CA GLU A 279 -12.48 13.35 9.63
C GLU A 279 -10.99 13.23 9.98
N SER A 280 -10.10 13.80 9.15
CA SER A 280 -8.66 13.77 9.40
C SER A 280 -8.17 14.79 10.44
N TRP A 281 -8.98 15.82 10.76
CA TRP A 281 -8.54 16.96 11.58
C TRP A 281 -8.22 16.62 13.05
N VAL A 282 -8.91 15.66 13.66
CA VAL A 282 -8.67 15.29 15.06
C VAL A 282 -7.27 14.69 15.23
N ALA A 283 -6.92 13.72 14.42
CA ALA A 283 -5.58 13.14 14.44
C ALA A 283 -4.51 14.17 14.04
N ALA A 284 -4.81 15.01 13.04
CA ALA A 284 -3.96 16.10 12.61
C ALA A 284 -3.66 17.10 13.76
N ALA A 285 -4.66 17.47 14.55
CA ALA A 285 -4.48 18.38 15.68
C ALA A 285 -3.54 17.82 16.76
N VAL A 286 -3.65 16.51 17.07
CA VAL A 286 -2.76 15.83 18.03
C VAL A 286 -1.31 15.85 17.53
N VAL A 287 -1.09 15.46 16.28
CA VAL A 287 0.25 15.44 15.69
C VAL A 287 0.81 16.85 15.52
N ALA A 288 -0.03 17.83 15.15
CA ALA A 288 0.36 19.24 15.11
C ALA A 288 0.83 19.74 16.47
N GLY A 289 0.12 19.39 17.56
CA GLY A 289 0.53 19.71 18.92
C GLY A 289 1.90 19.14 19.27
N LEU A 290 2.11 17.86 19.00
CA LEU A 290 3.38 17.17 19.24
C LEU A 290 4.54 17.75 18.41
N LEU A 291 4.32 17.98 17.12
CA LEU A 291 5.31 18.58 16.24
C LEU A 291 5.61 20.04 16.61
N SER A 292 4.59 20.81 17.00
CA SER A 292 4.76 22.19 17.46
C SER A 292 5.56 22.27 18.76
N ALA A 293 5.27 21.40 19.73
CA ALA A 293 6.04 21.30 20.97
C ALA A 293 7.50 20.92 20.69
N TRP A 294 7.72 19.93 19.81
CA TRP A 294 9.05 19.53 19.37
C TRP A 294 9.77 20.67 18.64
N PHE A 295 9.11 21.35 17.71
CA PHE A 295 9.65 22.46 16.94
C PHE A 295 10.02 23.65 17.84
N LEU A 296 9.15 24.04 18.77
CA LEU A 296 9.40 25.12 19.71
C LEU A 296 10.59 24.82 20.64
N SER A 297 10.73 23.58 21.07
CA SER A 297 11.86 23.15 21.90
C SER A 297 13.23 23.24 21.15
N HIS A 298 13.20 23.29 19.81
CA HIS A 298 14.40 23.27 18.96
C HIS A 298 14.54 24.55 18.11
N MET A 299 13.78 25.61 18.38
CA MET A 299 13.81 26.86 17.60
C MET A 299 15.19 27.53 17.50
N ASN A 300 16.04 27.38 18.52
CA ASN A 300 17.41 27.93 18.49
C ASN A 300 18.27 27.29 17.40
N TRP A 301 18.02 26.02 17.10
CA TRP A 301 18.73 25.28 16.05
C TRP A 301 18.42 25.78 14.63
N MET A 302 17.20 26.33 14.40
CA MET A 302 16.84 26.90 13.10
C MET A 302 17.52 28.23 12.78
N LYS A 303 18.03 28.94 13.77
CA LYS A 303 18.84 30.17 13.56
C LYS A 303 20.20 29.85 12.94
N GLU A 304 20.64 28.61 13.08
CA GLU A 304 21.92 28.10 12.56
C GLU A 304 21.76 27.33 11.24
N LEU A 305 20.54 27.37 10.61
CA LEU A 305 20.40 26.78 9.28
C LEU A 305 21.35 27.48 8.33
N PRO A 306 22.41 26.78 7.87
CA PRO A 306 23.39 27.39 6.96
C PRO A 306 22.62 27.90 5.73
N GLY A 307 22.99 29.10 5.28
CA GLY A 307 22.47 29.66 4.03
C GLY A 307 22.73 28.82 2.77
N ASP A 308 23.46 27.71 2.91
CA ASP A 308 23.77 26.70 1.89
C ASP A 308 22.64 25.71 1.61
N SER A 309 21.40 26.17 1.74
CA SER A 309 20.27 25.47 1.16
C SER A 309 20.47 25.32 -0.36
N ILE A 310 19.97 24.22 -0.93
CA ILE A 310 19.97 23.93 -2.37
C ILE A 310 19.74 25.20 -3.20
N SER A 311 20.54 25.43 -4.23
CA SER A 311 20.35 26.57 -5.16
C SER A 311 18.95 26.59 -5.76
N MET A 312 18.49 27.74 -6.23
CA MET A 312 17.18 27.83 -6.89
C MET A 312 17.08 26.88 -8.10
N ARG A 313 18.18 26.70 -8.84
CA ARG A 313 18.30 25.71 -9.90
C ARG A 313 18.20 24.29 -9.37
N GLY A 314 18.89 23.97 -8.28
CA GLY A 314 18.86 22.65 -7.65
C GLY A 314 17.47 22.27 -7.13
N SER A 315 16.72 23.20 -6.52
CA SER A 315 15.35 22.94 -6.05
C SER A 315 14.38 22.70 -7.20
N LYS A 316 14.49 23.48 -8.30
CA LYS A 316 13.70 23.24 -9.51
C LYS A 316 14.02 21.87 -10.13
N LEU A 317 15.32 21.51 -10.21
CA LEU A 317 15.75 20.20 -10.71
C LEU A 317 15.25 19.06 -9.83
N MET A 318 15.24 19.25 -8.51
CA MET A 318 14.70 18.28 -7.57
C MET A 318 13.18 18.07 -7.77
N ALA A 319 12.43 19.17 -7.95
CA ALA A 319 11.00 19.10 -8.22
C ALA A 319 10.69 18.38 -9.53
N LEU A 320 11.32 18.78 -10.63
CA LEU A 320 11.13 18.16 -11.94
C LEU A 320 11.61 16.70 -11.98
N GLY A 321 12.73 16.41 -11.34
CA GLY A 321 13.25 15.05 -11.21
C GLY A 321 12.32 14.16 -10.37
N GLY A 322 11.72 14.70 -9.31
CA GLY A 322 10.69 14.03 -8.53
C GLY A 322 9.47 13.68 -9.36
N LEU A 323 8.98 14.61 -10.19
CA LEU A 323 7.85 14.34 -11.12
C LEU A 323 8.21 13.30 -12.18
N ALA A 324 9.40 13.40 -12.78
CA ALA A 324 9.87 12.40 -13.75
C ALA A 324 10.01 11.00 -13.10
N MET A 325 10.50 10.96 -11.86
CA MET A 325 10.62 9.72 -11.11
C MET A 325 9.25 9.16 -10.70
N LEU A 326 8.26 10.03 -10.42
CA LEU A 326 6.87 9.61 -10.17
C LEU A 326 6.26 8.97 -11.42
N ALA A 327 6.48 9.57 -12.59
CA ALA A 327 6.06 9.00 -13.86
C ALA A 327 6.73 7.64 -14.11
N ALA A 328 8.03 7.50 -13.82
CA ALA A 328 8.76 6.24 -13.95
C ALA A 328 8.28 5.18 -12.94
N ALA A 329 7.92 5.56 -11.71
CA ALA A 329 7.36 4.65 -10.69
C ALA A 329 5.97 4.13 -11.09
N ALA A 330 5.16 4.96 -11.74
CA ALA A 330 3.83 4.61 -12.21
C ALA A 330 3.84 3.80 -13.52
N PHE A 331 4.85 4.00 -14.36
CA PHE A 331 4.93 3.41 -15.70
C PHE A 331 4.68 1.89 -15.75
N PRO A 332 5.30 1.06 -14.90
CA PRO A 332 5.10 -0.39 -14.97
C PRO A 332 3.64 -0.81 -14.75
N TYR A 333 2.92 -0.10 -13.91
CA TYR A 333 1.51 -0.37 -13.65
C TYR A 333 0.62 0.11 -14.80
N ILE A 334 0.86 1.32 -15.28
CA ILE A 334 0.10 1.90 -16.41
C ILE A 334 0.32 1.06 -17.68
N ALA A 335 1.55 0.62 -17.93
CA ALA A 335 1.90 -0.19 -19.10
C ALA A 335 1.20 -1.56 -19.13
N VAL A 336 0.78 -2.09 -17.98
CA VAL A 336 0.00 -3.34 -17.90
C VAL A 336 -1.51 -3.07 -17.69
N GLY A 337 -1.97 -1.84 -17.94
CA GLY A 337 -3.38 -1.48 -17.84
C GLY A 337 -3.91 -1.34 -16.41
N GLN A 338 -3.03 -1.27 -15.40
CA GLN A 338 -3.41 -1.08 -14.01
C GLN A 338 -3.54 0.43 -13.70
N ASN A 339 -4.58 0.78 -12.97
CA ASN A 339 -4.75 2.15 -12.46
C ASN A 339 -4.00 2.34 -11.14
N LEU A 340 -3.59 3.59 -10.89
CA LEU A 340 -3.08 4.04 -9.61
C LEU A 340 -4.17 4.87 -8.93
N ALA A 341 -4.48 4.53 -7.69
CA ALA A 341 -5.42 5.30 -6.87
C ALA A 341 -4.81 5.52 -5.49
N SER A 342 -5.18 6.63 -4.85
CA SER A 342 -4.71 6.97 -3.51
C SER A 342 -5.42 6.19 -2.40
N SER A 343 -6.45 5.41 -2.73
CA SER A 343 -7.23 4.63 -1.78
C SER A 343 -7.75 3.32 -2.37
N GLY A 344 -8.19 2.41 -1.51
CA GLY A 344 -8.71 1.10 -1.89
C GLY A 344 -7.63 0.13 -2.39
N TRP A 345 -8.06 -0.96 -3.03
CA TRP A 345 -7.14 -2.02 -3.48
C TRP A 345 -6.09 -1.54 -4.50
N LEU A 346 -6.41 -0.54 -5.29
CA LEU A 346 -5.50 0.02 -6.28
C LEU A 346 -4.35 0.85 -5.65
N ALA A 347 -4.46 1.23 -4.37
CA ALA A 347 -3.38 1.87 -3.62
C ALA A 347 -2.11 0.99 -3.54
N ARG A 348 -2.24 -0.33 -3.69
CA ARG A 348 -1.09 -1.25 -3.79
C ARG A 348 -0.12 -0.88 -4.91
N ASN A 349 -0.61 -0.29 -6.00
CA ASN A 349 0.18 0.13 -7.15
C ASN A 349 0.97 1.43 -6.87
N CYS A 350 0.70 2.09 -5.74
CA CYS A 350 1.35 3.35 -5.35
C CYS A 350 2.55 3.17 -4.42
N ILE A 351 2.95 1.94 -4.09
CA ILE A 351 4.02 1.63 -3.13
C ILE A 351 5.37 2.30 -3.48
N LEU A 352 5.63 2.59 -4.75
CA LEU A 352 6.85 3.25 -5.22
C LEU A 352 6.75 4.78 -5.32
N CYS A 353 5.57 5.36 -5.11
CA CYS A 353 5.30 6.78 -5.30
C CYS A 353 5.77 7.71 -4.16
N PRO A 354 5.88 7.29 -2.89
CA PRO A 354 6.15 8.19 -1.76
C PRO A 354 7.44 9.00 -1.89
N LEU A 355 8.56 8.38 -2.28
CA LEU A 355 9.81 9.12 -2.48
C LEU A 355 9.74 10.13 -3.63
N PRO A 356 9.27 9.77 -4.84
CA PRO A 356 9.07 10.73 -5.92
C PRO A 356 8.20 11.92 -5.52
N ILE A 357 7.09 11.67 -4.82
CA ILE A 357 6.21 12.72 -4.31
C ILE A 357 6.96 13.62 -3.32
N GLY A 358 7.67 13.03 -2.36
CA GLY A 358 8.47 13.79 -1.39
C GLY A 358 9.50 14.70 -2.06
N LEU A 359 10.21 14.21 -3.09
CA LEU A 359 11.17 15.01 -3.87
C LEU A 359 10.49 16.14 -4.64
N ALA A 360 9.37 15.85 -5.32
CA ALA A 360 8.63 16.84 -6.10
C ALA A 360 8.09 17.95 -5.20
N VAL A 361 7.47 17.59 -4.09
CA VAL A 361 6.85 18.52 -3.14
C VAL A 361 7.91 19.37 -2.44
N VAL A 362 8.93 18.77 -1.83
CA VAL A 362 9.98 19.54 -1.11
C VAL A 362 10.75 20.43 -2.08
N GLY A 363 11.11 19.91 -3.26
CA GLY A 363 11.78 20.70 -4.29
C GLY A 363 10.93 21.89 -4.76
N GLY A 364 9.64 21.66 -5.00
CA GLY A 364 8.67 22.68 -5.38
C GLY A 364 8.49 23.74 -4.29
N LEU A 365 8.31 23.32 -3.04
CA LEU A 365 8.16 24.24 -1.90
C LEU A 365 9.39 25.12 -1.69
N ILE A 366 10.60 24.56 -1.77
CA ILE A 366 11.85 25.34 -1.67
C ILE A 366 11.94 26.34 -2.83
N TRP A 367 11.63 25.91 -4.06
CA TRP A 367 11.66 26.76 -5.24
C TRP A 367 10.66 27.93 -5.13
N VAL A 368 9.41 27.66 -4.75
CA VAL A 368 8.37 28.67 -4.53
C VAL A 368 8.77 29.63 -3.40
N ASN A 369 9.20 29.08 -2.26
CA ASN A 369 9.61 29.85 -1.10
C ASN A 369 10.71 30.86 -1.44
N ARG A 370 11.74 30.44 -2.17
CA ARG A 370 12.84 31.34 -2.58
C ARG A 370 12.41 32.42 -3.56
N ARG A 371 11.39 32.15 -4.36
CA ARG A 371 10.86 33.11 -5.35
C ARG A 371 9.92 34.13 -4.71
N LEU A 372 9.02 33.68 -3.82
CA LEU A 372 7.93 34.50 -3.28
C LEU A 372 8.23 35.04 -1.88
N LEU A 373 9.01 34.33 -1.08
CA LEU A 373 9.27 34.63 0.32
C LEU A 373 10.77 34.59 0.65
N PRO A 374 11.64 35.34 -0.07
CA PRO A 374 13.10 35.26 0.12
C PRO A 374 13.53 35.71 1.51
N VAL A 375 12.73 36.54 2.19
CA VAL A 375 12.99 37.02 3.56
C VAL A 375 12.80 35.92 4.61
N TYR A 376 12.00 34.89 4.31
CA TYR A 376 11.70 33.78 5.22
C TYR A 376 12.24 32.45 4.65
N PRO A 377 13.55 32.23 4.66
CA PRO A 377 14.17 31.09 3.98
C PRO A 377 13.69 29.72 4.49
N ALA A 378 13.17 29.66 5.72
CA ALA A 378 12.68 28.42 6.34
C ALA A 378 11.15 28.21 6.24
N ALA A 379 10.40 29.10 5.59
CA ALA A 379 8.94 29.00 5.52
C ALA A 379 8.44 27.70 4.83
N TRP A 380 9.22 27.14 3.90
CA TRP A 380 8.93 25.85 3.28
C TRP A 380 8.86 24.69 4.29
N LEU A 381 9.58 24.75 5.43
CA LEU A 381 9.52 23.75 6.50
C LEU A 381 8.15 23.74 7.19
N VAL A 382 7.55 24.92 7.36
CA VAL A 382 6.19 25.02 7.91
C VAL A 382 5.20 24.32 6.99
N CYS A 383 5.30 24.54 5.68
CA CYS A 383 4.45 23.84 4.70
C CYS A 383 4.66 22.32 4.76
N VAL A 384 5.92 21.86 4.85
CA VAL A 384 6.21 20.42 5.01
C VAL A 384 5.58 19.89 6.31
N ALA A 385 5.73 20.60 7.44
CA ALA A 385 5.13 20.19 8.71
C ALA A 385 3.60 20.09 8.61
N MET A 386 2.94 21.06 7.96
CA MET A 386 1.50 21.02 7.71
C MET A 386 1.10 19.79 6.86
N LEU A 387 1.82 19.52 5.77
CA LEU A 387 1.56 18.36 4.93
C LEU A 387 1.75 17.04 5.68
N VAL A 388 2.75 16.95 6.55
CA VAL A 388 2.97 15.79 7.41
C VAL A 388 1.79 15.57 8.34
N VAL A 389 1.32 16.63 9.00
CA VAL A 389 0.17 16.57 9.91
C VAL A 389 -1.09 16.07 9.18
N LEU A 390 -1.39 16.65 8.02
CA LEU A 390 -2.53 16.26 7.19
C LEU A 390 -2.40 14.81 6.69
N SER A 391 -1.19 14.40 6.30
CA SER A 391 -0.90 13.04 5.85
C SER A 391 -1.12 12.00 6.96
N VAL A 392 -0.67 12.30 8.19
CA VAL A 392 -0.91 11.44 9.36
C VAL A 392 -2.42 11.30 9.62
N GLY A 393 -3.16 12.41 9.61
CA GLY A 393 -4.62 12.38 9.77
C GLY A 393 -5.30 11.52 8.70
N ASN A 394 -4.85 11.62 7.44
CA ASN A 394 -5.39 10.82 6.35
C ASN A 394 -5.04 9.33 6.49
N CYS A 395 -3.83 8.98 6.93
CA CYS A 395 -3.46 7.60 7.25
C CYS A 395 -4.41 7.00 8.31
N HIS A 396 -4.63 7.73 9.42
CA HIS A 396 -5.52 7.27 10.49
C HIS A 396 -6.95 7.07 9.99
N ARG A 397 -7.49 8.02 9.22
CA ARG A 397 -8.81 7.89 8.61
C ARG A 397 -8.92 6.64 7.75
N ASN A 398 -7.94 6.40 6.89
CA ASN A 398 -7.93 5.24 6.00
C ASN A 398 -7.87 3.94 6.81
N TYR A 399 -7.00 3.84 7.81
CA TYR A 399 -6.91 2.63 8.64
C TYR A 399 -8.16 2.37 9.49
N LEU A 400 -8.81 3.42 9.97
CA LEU A 400 -10.09 3.29 10.67
C LEU A 400 -11.21 2.86 9.74
N ALA A 401 -11.24 3.35 8.50
CA ALA A 401 -12.19 2.90 7.48
C ALA A 401 -11.97 1.43 7.12
N LEU A 402 -10.70 1.01 6.97
CA LEU A 402 -10.36 -0.41 6.73
C LEU A 402 -10.73 -1.29 7.93
N GLN A 403 -10.56 -0.80 9.16
CA GLN A 403 -11.02 -1.52 10.36
C GLN A 403 -12.55 -1.66 10.40
N ALA A 404 -13.28 -0.61 10.01
CA ALA A 404 -14.74 -0.67 9.89
C ALA A 404 -15.18 -1.71 8.83
N PHE A 405 -14.44 -1.77 7.72
CA PHE A 405 -14.67 -2.79 6.70
C PHE A 405 -14.40 -4.21 7.23
N GLY A 406 -13.33 -4.41 7.99
CA GLY A 406 -13.06 -5.67 8.68
C GLY A 406 -14.16 -6.07 9.66
N ALA A 407 -14.66 -5.11 10.45
CA ALA A 407 -15.80 -5.34 11.35
C ALA A 407 -17.08 -5.70 10.60
N LYS A 408 -17.35 -5.04 9.45
CA LYS A 408 -18.45 -5.39 8.55
C LYS A 408 -18.34 -6.83 8.04
N GLN A 409 -17.14 -7.24 7.60
CA GLN A 409 -16.91 -8.62 7.14
C GLN A 409 -17.19 -9.65 8.24
N GLN A 410 -16.76 -9.37 9.47
CA GLN A 410 -17.07 -10.22 10.63
C GLN A 410 -18.57 -10.28 10.90
N SER A 411 -19.26 -9.12 10.83
CA SER A 411 -20.71 -9.04 11.02
C SER A 411 -21.48 -9.86 9.98
N ILE A 412 -21.08 -9.78 8.70
CA ILE A 412 -21.68 -10.57 7.63
C ILE A 412 -21.39 -12.06 7.82
N GLY A 413 -20.17 -12.43 8.22
CA GLY A 413 -19.84 -13.81 8.54
C GLY A 413 -20.72 -14.39 9.65
N ASN A 414 -20.97 -13.61 10.72
CA ASN A 414 -21.88 -14.01 11.79
C ASN A 414 -23.33 -14.18 11.29
N ARG A 415 -23.82 -13.26 10.45
CA ARG A 415 -25.15 -13.36 9.84
C ARG A 415 -25.31 -14.58 8.94
N LEU A 416 -24.26 -14.91 8.19
CA LEU A 416 -24.26 -16.13 7.39
C LEU A 416 -24.37 -17.38 8.25
N GLN A 417 -23.65 -17.44 9.36
CA GLN A 417 -23.72 -18.56 10.29
C GLN A 417 -25.09 -18.69 10.98
N ASP A 418 -25.77 -17.56 11.23
CA ASP A 418 -27.11 -17.56 11.83
C ASP A 418 -28.21 -17.93 10.78
N ALA A 419 -27.96 -17.64 9.49
CA ALA A 419 -28.97 -17.74 8.43
C ALA A 419 -28.91 -19.04 7.61
N VAL A 420 -27.75 -19.71 7.60
CA VAL A 420 -27.49 -20.87 6.75
C VAL A 420 -26.96 -22.02 7.59
N ASP A 421 -27.56 -23.20 7.44
CA ASP A 421 -26.94 -24.41 7.98
C ASP A 421 -25.70 -24.75 7.13
N THR A 422 -24.54 -24.29 7.62
CA THR A 422 -23.26 -24.51 6.95
C THR A 422 -22.74 -25.95 7.09
N SER A 423 -23.48 -26.85 7.75
CA SER A 423 -23.17 -28.28 7.79
C SER A 423 -23.52 -29.00 6.49
N GLU A 424 -24.37 -28.40 5.65
CA GLU A 424 -24.73 -28.91 4.32
C GLU A 424 -24.17 -28.05 3.20
N ALA A 425 -24.05 -28.63 2.02
CA ALA A 425 -23.66 -27.91 0.81
C ALA A 425 -24.69 -26.83 0.47
N CYS A 426 -24.28 -25.58 0.38
CA CYS A 426 -25.18 -24.48 0.06
C CYS A 426 -24.53 -23.42 -0.84
N VAL A 427 -25.35 -22.76 -1.63
CA VAL A 427 -24.96 -21.60 -2.45
C VAL A 427 -25.61 -20.37 -1.86
N VAL A 428 -24.78 -19.43 -1.41
CA VAL A 428 -25.26 -18.18 -0.82
C VAL A 428 -25.07 -17.04 -1.81
N GLN A 429 -26.16 -16.42 -2.22
CA GLN A 429 -26.15 -15.17 -2.95
C GLN A 429 -26.14 -14.02 -1.95
N LEU A 430 -25.10 -13.20 -1.99
CA LEU A 430 -24.97 -12.06 -1.09
C LEU A 430 -25.31 -10.76 -1.83
N ARG A 431 -26.16 -9.94 -1.25
CA ARG A 431 -26.41 -8.56 -1.67
C ARG A 431 -26.01 -7.60 -0.57
N ASP A 432 -25.06 -6.75 -0.89
CA ASP A 432 -24.50 -5.80 0.06
C ASP A 432 -24.98 -4.37 -0.23
N TYR A 433 -25.92 -3.91 0.57
CA TYR A 433 -26.42 -2.53 0.58
C TYR A 433 -25.68 -1.65 1.59
N PHE A 434 -24.75 -2.23 2.38
CA PHE A 434 -23.99 -1.52 3.38
C PHE A 434 -22.66 -1.07 2.81
N GLN A 435 -22.62 0.09 2.16
CA GLN A 435 -21.38 0.65 1.62
C GLN A 435 -20.67 1.50 2.67
N ILE A 436 -19.45 1.14 3.00
CA ILE A 436 -18.53 1.97 3.78
C ILE A 436 -17.70 2.80 2.80
N PRO A 437 -17.76 4.15 2.86
CA PRO A 437 -17.02 5.01 1.93
C PRO A 437 -15.52 4.70 1.92
N ARG A 438 -14.90 4.73 0.74
CA ARG A 438 -13.45 4.52 0.52
C ARG A 438 -12.91 3.14 0.88
N THR A 439 -13.76 2.17 1.13
CA THR A 439 -13.33 0.79 1.31
C THR A 439 -13.37 0.03 -0.02
N ILE A 440 -12.66 -1.08 -0.01
CA ILE A 440 -12.69 -2.04 -1.10
C ILE A 440 -14.12 -2.61 -1.16
N PRO A 441 -14.71 -2.81 -2.35
CA PRO A 441 -16.00 -3.48 -2.47
C PRO A 441 -15.98 -4.81 -1.70
N PHE A 442 -17.10 -5.14 -1.09
CA PHE A 442 -17.25 -6.43 -0.41
C PHE A 442 -17.01 -7.55 -1.42
N TYR A 443 -16.20 -8.53 -1.02
CA TYR A 443 -15.84 -9.65 -1.88
C TYR A 443 -16.30 -10.96 -1.25
N ALA A 444 -17.27 -11.64 -1.88
CA ALA A 444 -17.85 -12.86 -1.36
C ALA A 444 -16.84 -13.98 -1.03
N PRO A 445 -15.76 -14.21 -1.81
CA PRO A 445 -14.71 -15.16 -1.45
C PRO A 445 -14.02 -14.87 -0.12
N ILE A 446 -13.93 -13.60 0.27
CA ILE A 446 -13.34 -13.19 1.55
C ILE A 446 -14.19 -13.66 2.73
N VAL A 447 -15.52 -13.52 2.62
CA VAL A 447 -16.45 -14.01 3.65
C VAL A 447 -16.40 -15.53 3.75
N TRP A 448 -16.37 -16.22 2.63
CA TRP A 448 -16.22 -17.67 2.60
C TRP A 448 -14.91 -18.11 3.28
N THR A 449 -13.80 -17.43 2.99
CA THR A 449 -12.51 -17.71 3.63
C THR A 449 -12.54 -17.38 5.14
N TYR A 450 -13.23 -16.31 5.53
CA TYR A 450 -13.44 -15.97 6.94
C TYR A 450 -14.25 -17.04 7.68
N ILE A 451 -15.33 -17.54 7.10
CA ILE A 451 -16.14 -18.64 7.64
C ILE A 451 -15.26 -19.90 7.76
N GLY A 452 -14.46 -20.21 6.73
CA GLY A 452 -13.51 -21.32 6.74
C GLY A 452 -12.43 -21.23 7.80
N ALA A 453 -11.93 -20.02 8.06
CA ALA A 453 -10.95 -19.76 9.11
C ALA A 453 -11.49 -20.03 10.53
N GLN A 454 -12.79 -19.93 10.73
CA GLN A 454 -13.46 -20.25 12.00
C GLN A 454 -13.76 -21.74 12.18
N GLY A 455 -13.42 -22.58 11.20
CA GLY A 455 -13.53 -24.05 11.30
C GLY A 455 -14.95 -24.60 11.21
N LYS A 456 -15.89 -23.85 10.65
CA LYS A 456 -17.31 -24.19 10.68
C LYS A 456 -17.99 -24.53 9.34
N PRO A 457 -17.45 -24.24 8.14
CA PRO A 457 -18.23 -24.49 6.93
C PRO A 457 -18.06 -25.90 6.39
N HIS A 458 -19.12 -26.40 5.77
CA HIS A 458 -19.00 -27.50 4.85
C HIS A 458 -18.07 -27.09 3.69
N PRO A 459 -17.19 -27.97 3.23
CA PRO A 459 -16.25 -27.65 2.14
C PRO A 459 -16.93 -27.22 0.83
N GLU A 460 -18.18 -27.55 0.63
CA GLU A 460 -18.98 -27.23 -0.55
C GLU A 460 -19.90 -26.00 -0.38
N THR A 461 -19.70 -25.18 0.66
CA THR A 461 -20.43 -23.91 0.79
C THR A 461 -19.80 -22.85 -0.10
N PHE A 462 -20.59 -22.25 -0.97
CA PHE A 462 -20.13 -21.19 -1.89
C PHE A 462 -20.90 -19.90 -1.67
N VAL A 463 -20.18 -18.78 -1.57
CA VAL A 463 -20.75 -17.45 -1.37
C VAL A 463 -20.32 -16.55 -2.51
N PHE A 464 -21.27 -15.87 -3.17
CA PHE A 464 -20.95 -14.89 -4.21
C PHE A 464 -21.79 -13.62 -4.07
N GLU A 465 -21.28 -12.51 -4.58
CA GLU A 465 -21.95 -11.21 -4.54
C GLU A 465 -22.67 -10.94 -5.87
N THR A 466 -23.96 -10.56 -5.78
CA THR A 466 -24.82 -10.32 -6.96
C THR A 466 -25.03 -8.83 -7.27
N ALA A 467 -24.59 -7.92 -6.41
CA ALA A 467 -24.89 -6.49 -6.54
C ALA A 467 -24.38 -5.83 -7.83
N THR A 468 -23.32 -6.38 -8.43
CA THR A 468 -22.75 -5.83 -9.68
C THR A 468 -23.34 -6.41 -10.95
N MET A 469 -24.12 -7.48 -10.87
CA MET A 469 -24.60 -8.21 -12.04
C MET A 469 -26.07 -7.98 -12.37
N ILE A 470 -26.88 -7.56 -11.39
CA ILE A 470 -28.31 -7.43 -11.59
C ILE A 470 -28.81 -6.18 -10.88
N PRO A 471 -29.28 -5.17 -11.63
CA PRO A 471 -29.82 -3.96 -11.05
C PRO A 471 -31.09 -4.26 -10.26
N ASP A 472 -31.23 -3.63 -9.09
CA ASP A 472 -32.46 -3.69 -8.30
C ASP A 472 -33.65 -3.15 -9.11
N GLN A 473 -34.75 -3.85 -9.11
CA GLN A 473 -35.98 -3.34 -9.70
C GLN A 473 -36.75 -2.54 -8.63
N GLU A 474 -36.90 -1.24 -8.87
CA GLU A 474 -37.85 -0.44 -8.10
C GLU A 474 -39.25 -0.82 -8.50
N THR A 475 -40.02 -1.37 -7.58
CA THR A 475 -41.49 -1.54 -7.75
C THR A 475 -42.19 -0.56 -6.82
N VAL A 476 -43.27 0.00 -7.30
CA VAL A 476 -44.17 0.83 -6.51
C VAL A 476 -45.27 -0.06 -5.98
N ASP A 477 -45.46 -0.14 -4.68
CA ASP A 477 -46.52 -0.90 -4.08
C ASP A 477 -47.89 -0.26 -4.34
N SER A 478 -48.99 -0.97 -3.96
CA SER A 478 -50.35 -0.48 -4.13
C SER A 478 -50.65 0.83 -3.38
N ASN A 479 -49.78 1.26 -2.49
CA ASN A 479 -49.86 2.50 -1.70
C ASN A 479 -48.98 3.61 -2.25
N GLY A 480 -48.33 3.41 -3.40
CA GLY A 480 -47.43 4.41 -4.01
C GLY A 480 -46.07 4.49 -3.34
N GLN A 481 -45.72 3.58 -2.40
CA GLN A 481 -44.41 3.54 -1.80
C GLN A 481 -43.45 2.73 -2.68
N LYS A 482 -42.28 3.31 -2.94
CA LYS A 482 -41.20 2.60 -3.63
C LYS A 482 -40.66 1.49 -2.74
N GLN A 483 -40.89 0.26 -3.12
CA GLN A 483 -40.25 -0.91 -2.53
C GLN A 483 -39.19 -1.44 -3.48
N MET A 484 -38.00 -1.66 -2.95
CA MET A 484 -36.97 -2.42 -3.65
C MET A 484 -37.37 -3.90 -3.59
N VAL A 485 -37.82 -4.43 -4.70
CA VAL A 485 -38.05 -5.86 -4.85
C VAL A 485 -36.75 -6.51 -5.27
N LEU A 486 -36.24 -7.38 -4.42
CA LEU A 486 -35.12 -8.25 -4.74
C LEU A 486 -35.55 -9.19 -5.87
N PRO A 487 -34.98 -9.09 -7.10
CA PRO A 487 -35.32 -10.06 -8.15
C PRO A 487 -34.92 -11.44 -7.64
N GLN A 488 -35.89 -12.34 -7.60
CA GLN A 488 -35.65 -13.75 -7.35
C GLN A 488 -35.05 -14.34 -8.63
N ILE A 489 -33.73 -14.55 -8.60
CA ILE A 489 -33.03 -15.14 -9.74
C ILE A 489 -32.65 -16.55 -9.35
N SER A 490 -33.22 -17.50 -10.05
CA SER A 490 -32.69 -18.85 -10.05
C SER A 490 -31.36 -18.84 -10.79
N VAL A 491 -30.27 -19.11 -10.07
CA VAL A 491 -28.94 -19.27 -10.69
C VAL A 491 -29.00 -20.61 -11.44
N THR A 492 -28.96 -20.53 -12.77
CA THR A 492 -28.76 -21.71 -13.61
C THR A 492 -27.28 -22.12 -13.58
N SER A 493 -26.99 -23.39 -13.91
CA SER A 493 -25.59 -23.86 -13.97
C SER A 493 -24.74 -23.01 -14.90
N ASP A 494 -25.29 -22.49 -15.99
CA ASP A 494 -24.59 -21.64 -16.96
C ASP A 494 -24.19 -20.27 -16.39
N VAL A 495 -25.07 -19.66 -15.58
CA VAL A 495 -24.77 -18.39 -14.88
C VAL A 495 -23.70 -18.63 -13.81
N LEU A 496 -23.78 -19.76 -13.11
CA LEU A 496 -22.77 -20.16 -12.14
C LEU A 496 -21.41 -20.38 -12.81
N ASP A 497 -21.36 -21.11 -13.93
CA ASP A 497 -20.13 -21.36 -14.70
C ASP A 497 -19.54 -20.05 -15.28
N GLN A 498 -20.40 -19.11 -15.71
CA GLN A 498 -19.95 -17.79 -16.17
C GLN A 498 -19.41 -16.93 -15.04
N MET A 499 -20.03 -16.96 -13.86
CA MET A 499 -19.55 -16.30 -12.64
C MET A 499 -18.22 -16.90 -12.17
N ILE A 500 -18.07 -18.20 -12.24
CA ILE A 500 -16.85 -18.94 -11.92
C ILE A 500 -15.70 -18.51 -12.85
N THR A 501 -15.96 -18.38 -14.13
CA THR A 501 -14.97 -17.95 -15.12
C THR A 501 -14.56 -16.49 -14.93
N GLN A 502 -15.43 -15.64 -14.41
CA GLN A 502 -15.16 -14.23 -14.13
C GLN A 502 -14.50 -14.00 -12.76
N THR A 503 -14.76 -14.85 -11.76
CA THR A 503 -14.07 -14.84 -10.47
C THR A 503 -12.81 -15.68 -10.58
N THR A 504 -11.71 -15.05 -10.90
CA THR A 504 -10.39 -15.63 -11.18
C THR A 504 -9.71 -16.40 -10.03
N MET A 505 -10.46 -16.93 -9.07
CA MET A 505 -9.92 -17.75 -7.98
C MET A 505 -10.30 -19.22 -8.15
N SER A 506 -9.60 -19.89 -9.04
CA SER A 506 -9.84 -21.28 -9.44
C SER A 506 -9.63 -22.34 -8.36
N TYR A 507 -9.15 -22.00 -7.18
CA TYR A 507 -8.83 -23.01 -6.15
C TYR A 507 -10.01 -23.52 -5.33
N ALA A 508 -11.12 -22.79 -5.31
CA ALA A 508 -12.35 -23.22 -4.66
C ALA A 508 -13.34 -23.86 -5.65
N LEU A 509 -13.03 -23.84 -6.94
CA LEU A 509 -13.99 -24.07 -8.01
C LEU A 509 -14.19 -25.54 -8.38
N GLU A 510 -13.27 -26.42 -7.99
CA GLU A 510 -13.43 -27.87 -8.20
C GLU A 510 -14.54 -28.50 -7.31
N SER A 511 -15.00 -27.74 -6.31
CA SER A 511 -15.96 -28.22 -5.29
C SER A 511 -17.26 -27.45 -5.20
N ILE A 512 -17.66 -26.67 -6.21
CA ILE A 512 -18.95 -25.98 -6.16
C ILE A 512 -20.07 -27.00 -6.28
N PRO A 513 -21.01 -27.05 -5.32
CA PRO A 513 -22.13 -27.96 -5.39
C PRO A 513 -23.01 -27.58 -6.57
N ARG A 514 -23.07 -28.46 -7.56
CA ARG A 514 -24.04 -28.33 -8.67
C ARG A 514 -25.47 -28.63 -8.22
N GLN A 515 -25.64 -29.14 -7.00
CA GLN A 515 -26.89 -29.43 -6.37
C GLN A 515 -26.80 -29.03 -4.88
N GLY A 516 -27.68 -28.18 -4.40
CA GLY A 516 -27.69 -27.75 -3.01
C GLY A 516 -28.74 -26.68 -2.72
N THR A 517 -28.91 -26.33 -1.46
CA THR A 517 -29.80 -25.28 -1.01
C THR A 517 -29.25 -23.92 -1.48
N GLN A 518 -30.11 -23.07 -2.00
CA GLN A 518 -29.78 -21.69 -2.34
C GLN A 518 -30.38 -20.73 -1.33
N VAL A 519 -29.58 -19.77 -0.87
CA VAL A 519 -30.03 -18.73 0.05
C VAL A 519 -29.64 -17.38 -0.49
N LEU A 520 -30.58 -16.43 -0.56
CA LEU A 520 -30.31 -15.01 -0.80
C LEU A 520 -30.15 -14.31 0.55
N LEU A 521 -28.99 -13.73 0.81
CA LEU A 521 -28.72 -12.93 2.00
C LEU A 521 -28.57 -11.46 1.61
N ALA A 522 -29.58 -10.66 1.92
CA ALA A 522 -29.53 -9.21 1.77
C ALA A 522 -28.95 -8.57 3.03
N ILE A 523 -27.89 -7.77 2.89
CA ILE A 523 -27.19 -7.10 3.97
C ILE A 523 -27.38 -5.60 3.83
N GLY A 524 -27.94 -4.97 4.86
CA GLY A 524 -28.05 -3.52 4.99
C GLY A 524 -27.25 -2.98 6.17
N PRO A 525 -27.16 -1.64 6.32
CA PRO A 525 -26.60 -1.03 7.52
C PRO A 525 -27.49 -1.38 8.72
N GLY A 526 -26.86 -1.73 9.84
CA GLY A 526 -27.53 -1.92 11.11
C GLY A 526 -27.74 -0.59 11.84
N GLU A 527 -27.77 -0.66 13.17
CA GLU A 527 -28.06 0.50 14.06
C GLU A 527 -27.03 1.64 13.94
N HIS A 528 -25.84 1.39 13.39
CA HIS A 528 -24.72 2.33 13.39
C HIS A 528 -24.54 3.10 12.07
N GLY A 529 -25.40 2.89 11.08
CA GLY A 529 -25.36 3.59 9.79
C GLY A 529 -24.09 3.27 8.96
N ASN A 530 -23.73 4.17 8.03
CA ASN A 530 -22.68 3.94 7.03
C ASN A 530 -21.33 4.66 7.32
N ALA A 531 -21.15 5.25 8.49
CA ALA A 531 -19.99 6.07 8.79
C ALA A 531 -18.75 5.22 9.13
N GLY A 532 -17.83 5.04 8.18
CA GLY A 532 -16.67 4.14 8.32
C GLY A 532 -15.72 4.51 9.46
N VAL A 533 -15.28 5.76 9.55
CA VAL A 533 -14.31 6.20 10.59
C VAL A 533 -14.88 6.07 12.01
N PRO A 534 -16.10 6.54 12.33
CA PRO A 534 -16.72 6.34 13.64
C PRO A 534 -16.89 4.84 13.99
N ILE A 535 -17.27 4.00 13.03
CA ILE A 535 -17.39 2.54 13.24
C ILE A 535 -16.02 1.95 13.59
N GLY A 536 -14.97 2.28 12.83
CA GLY A 536 -13.62 1.78 13.08
C GLY A 536 -13.07 2.24 14.43
N LEU A 537 -13.28 3.50 14.78
CA LEU A 537 -12.87 4.02 16.08
C LEU A 537 -13.61 3.34 17.23
N ARG A 538 -14.93 3.19 17.12
CA ARG A 538 -15.74 2.50 18.13
C ARG A 538 -15.33 1.04 18.28
N TYR A 539 -15.04 0.34 17.18
CA TYR A 539 -14.52 -1.01 17.22
C TYR A 539 -13.23 -1.09 18.05
N LEU A 540 -12.26 -0.21 17.79
CA LEU A 540 -10.99 -0.19 18.53
C LEU A 540 -11.19 0.15 20.01
N CYS A 541 -12.04 1.13 20.32
CA CYS A 541 -12.37 1.46 21.70
C CYS A 541 -12.98 0.27 22.45
N LEU A 542 -13.94 -0.43 21.84
CA LEU A 542 -14.55 -1.61 22.45
C LEU A 542 -13.53 -2.75 22.58
N LYS A 543 -12.72 -3.01 21.56
CA LYS A 543 -11.70 -4.06 21.59
C LYS A 543 -10.73 -3.90 22.75
N TRP A 544 -10.27 -2.68 23.03
CA TRP A 544 -9.23 -2.44 24.02
C TRP A 544 -9.75 -2.09 25.40
N PHE A 545 -10.94 -1.48 25.53
CA PHE A 545 -11.46 -1.00 26.81
C PHE A 545 -12.70 -1.73 27.29
N GLU A 546 -13.55 -2.25 26.38
CA GLU A 546 -14.80 -2.95 26.71
C GLU A 546 -15.00 -4.21 25.85
N PRO A 547 -14.08 -5.18 25.89
CA PRO A 547 -14.10 -6.34 24.98
C PRO A 547 -15.38 -7.20 25.07
N SER A 548 -16.06 -7.19 26.23
CA SER A 548 -17.34 -7.89 26.41
C SER A 548 -18.48 -7.35 25.53
N LYS A 549 -18.42 -6.08 25.16
CA LYS A 549 -19.43 -5.45 24.28
C LYS A 549 -19.07 -5.53 22.79
N LEU A 550 -17.85 -5.95 22.46
CA LEU A 550 -17.40 -6.00 21.07
C LEU A 550 -18.23 -6.97 20.21
N ALA A 551 -18.51 -8.15 20.74
CA ALA A 551 -19.27 -9.17 20.00
C ALA A 551 -20.69 -8.68 19.67
N GLU A 552 -21.36 -8.03 20.61
CA GLU A 552 -22.67 -7.43 20.41
C GLU A 552 -22.63 -6.30 19.38
N PHE A 553 -21.64 -5.39 19.49
CA PHE A 553 -21.44 -4.32 18.52
C PHE A 553 -21.24 -4.84 17.10
N VAL A 554 -20.39 -5.87 16.90
CA VAL A 554 -20.18 -6.48 15.59
C VAL A 554 -21.46 -7.14 15.08
N ARG A 555 -22.23 -7.79 15.95
CA ARG A 555 -23.49 -8.46 15.58
C ARG A 555 -24.57 -7.47 15.13
N THR A 556 -24.63 -6.27 15.70
CA THR A 556 -25.62 -5.23 15.37
C THR A 556 -25.15 -4.30 14.25
N LEU A 557 -23.91 -4.44 13.77
CA LEU A 557 -23.34 -3.57 12.74
C LEU A 557 -24.04 -3.74 11.38
N THR A 558 -24.48 -4.95 11.04
CA THR A 558 -25.29 -5.22 9.84
C THR A 558 -26.67 -5.71 10.19
N ALA A 559 -27.66 -5.32 9.38
CA ALA A 559 -28.97 -5.93 9.33
C ALA A 559 -29.02 -6.89 8.15
N GLY A 560 -29.58 -8.08 8.33
CA GLY A 560 -29.65 -9.06 7.27
C GLY A 560 -30.99 -9.80 7.25
N LYS A 561 -31.46 -10.14 6.06
CA LYS A 561 -32.63 -10.99 5.84
C LYS A 561 -32.21 -12.10 4.88
N ALA A 562 -32.37 -13.34 5.33
CA ALA A 562 -32.21 -14.52 4.49
C ALA A 562 -33.54 -14.88 3.82
N VAL A 563 -33.47 -15.28 2.57
CA VAL A 563 -34.62 -15.81 1.81
C VAL A 563 -34.14 -17.06 1.09
N ASP A 564 -34.83 -18.17 1.31
CA ASP A 564 -34.56 -19.41 0.59
C ASP A 564 -34.93 -19.24 -0.89
N LEU A 565 -34.04 -19.63 -1.75
CA LEU A 565 -34.25 -19.65 -3.19
C LEU A 565 -34.52 -21.10 -3.65
N PRO A 566 -35.17 -21.29 -4.81
CA PRO A 566 -35.30 -22.63 -5.36
C PRO A 566 -33.91 -23.28 -5.57
N PRO A 567 -33.82 -24.60 -5.39
CA PRO A 567 -32.55 -25.31 -5.54
C PRO A 567 -31.96 -25.14 -6.94
N VAL A 568 -30.64 -25.22 -7.04
CA VAL A 568 -29.93 -25.23 -8.33
C VAL A 568 -30.40 -26.44 -9.12
N ARG A 569 -30.93 -26.22 -10.31
CA ARG A 569 -31.37 -27.29 -11.23
C ARG A 569 -30.29 -27.62 -12.24
#